data_4a03ebe43f63232cbe9716cfa5e7ed2d
#
_entry.id   4a03ebe43f63232cbe9716cfa5e7ed2d
#
_cell.length_a   1.000
_cell.length_b   1.000
_cell.length_c   1.000
_cell.angle_alpha   90.00
_cell.angle_beta   90.00
_cell.angle_gamma   90.00
#
_symmetry.space_group_name_H-M   'P 1'
#
loop_
_entity.id
_entity.type
_entity.pdbx_description
1 polymer ?
#
loop_
_entity_poly.entity_id
_entity_poly.type
_entity_poly.pdbx_seq_one_letter_code
_entity_poly.pdbx_strand_id
1 'polypeptide(L)'
;MPDIALRFHRDMLVLSSPVAPVLVRQGFDVERDLEYACLVESEAVRDALRLSQMAGAQCLVACTEGIAPARLAHHGMESRADEVARAALSAASELEPQHVFAEVGPCGLPLDPTSKASLNENRDQYARAARSFAGLAFDAFFLNGF
;
A
#
# COMPACT_ATOMS: atom_id res chain seq x y z
N MET A 1 -1.78 -7.00 20.87
CA MET A 1 -0.54 -6.25 20.57
C MET A 1 -0.56 -4.88 21.24
N PRO A 2 0.57 -4.39 21.72
CA PRO A 2 0.66 -3.00 22.15
C PRO A 2 0.31 -2.06 21.00
N ASP A 3 -0.27 -0.90 21.33
CA ASP A 3 -0.55 0.16 20.35
C ASP A 3 0.74 0.54 19.60
N ILE A 4 0.66 0.68 18.29
CA ILE A 4 1.80 1.03 17.43
C ILE A 4 2.44 2.36 17.84
N ALA A 5 1.66 3.33 18.28
CA ALA A 5 2.16 4.63 18.72
C ALA A 5 3.06 4.51 19.95
N LEU A 6 2.75 3.60 20.86
CA LEU A 6 3.61 3.33 22.01
C LEU A 6 4.91 2.63 21.60
N ARG A 7 4.86 1.77 20.58
CA ARG A 7 6.04 1.05 20.10
C ARG A 7 7.01 1.96 19.37
N PHE A 8 6.56 2.94 18.62
CA PHE A 8 7.45 3.90 17.95
C PHE A 8 8.39 4.67 18.89
N HIS A 9 8.03 4.78 20.17
CA HIS A 9 8.89 5.46 21.15
C HIS A 9 9.90 4.55 21.84
N ARG A 10 9.79 3.24 21.69
CA ARG A 10 10.60 2.28 22.45
C ARG A 10 11.26 1.20 21.61
N ASP A 11 10.65 0.83 20.51
CA ASP A 11 11.04 -0.35 19.74
C ASP A 11 11.61 0.05 18.38
N MET A 12 12.58 -0.72 17.91
CA MET A 12 12.95 -0.74 16.51
C MET A 12 12.03 -1.73 15.80
N LEU A 13 11.24 -1.26 14.84
CA LEU A 13 10.30 -2.08 14.09
C LEU A 13 10.86 -2.36 12.69
N VAL A 14 10.81 -3.63 12.30
CA VAL A 14 11.24 -4.06 10.96
C VAL A 14 10.01 -4.18 10.06
N LEU A 15 10.01 -3.42 8.96
CA LEU A 15 8.97 -3.47 7.94
C LEU A 15 9.27 -4.57 6.92
N SER A 16 8.22 -5.07 6.28
CA SER A 16 8.36 -5.98 5.14
C SER A 16 9.06 -5.29 3.97
N SER A 17 9.76 -6.10 3.16
CA SER A 17 10.29 -5.63 1.88
C SER A 17 9.16 -5.32 0.91
N PRO A 18 9.41 -4.48 -0.11
CA PRO A 18 8.45 -4.27 -1.19
C PRO A 18 8.06 -5.59 -1.87
N VAL A 19 6.77 -5.75 -2.16
CA VAL A 19 6.23 -6.96 -2.82
C VAL A 19 6.63 -7.01 -4.30
N ALA A 20 6.76 -5.85 -4.94
CA ALA A 20 7.01 -5.72 -6.37
C ALA A 20 8.18 -6.57 -6.90
N PRO A 21 9.38 -6.59 -6.29
CA PRO A 21 10.49 -7.40 -6.79
C PRO A 21 10.20 -8.92 -6.79
N VAL A 22 9.39 -9.38 -5.86
CA VAL A 22 8.99 -10.80 -5.80
C VAL A 22 8.03 -11.13 -6.93
N LEU A 23 7.04 -10.27 -7.15
CA LEU A 23 6.06 -10.44 -8.23
C LEU A 23 6.70 -10.37 -9.61
N VAL A 24 7.68 -9.48 -9.82
CA VAL A 24 8.45 -9.42 -11.08
C VAL A 24 9.11 -10.77 -11.39
N ARG A 25 9.70 -11.41 -10.40
CA ARG A 25 10.31 -12.74 -10.57
C ARG A 25 9.29 -13.82 -10.93
N GLN A 26 8.04 -13.61 -10.59
CA GLN A 26 6.93 -14.50 -10.94
C GLN A 26 6.28 -14.16 -12.29
N GLY A 27 6.80 -13.13 -12.99
CA GLY A 27 6.33 -12.73 -14.31
C GLY A 27 5.27 -11.64 -14.33
N PHE A 28 4.98 -11.00 -13.19
CA PHE A 28 4.07 -9.84 -13.13
C PHE A 28 4.77 -8.58 -13.66
N ASP A 29 4.03 -7.79 -14.42
CA ASP A 29 4.42 -6.44 -14.79
C ASP A 29 3.99 -5.47 -13.70
N VAL A 30 4.93 -5.05 -12.86
CA VAL A 30 4.62 -4.20 -11.69
C VAL A 30 4.16 -2.79 -12.04
N GLU A 31 4.47 -2.31 -13.23
CA GLU A 31 3.96 -1.02 -13.68
C GLU A 31 2.47 -1.09 -14.05
N ARG A 32 2.00 -2.27 -14.36
CA ARG A 32 0.67 -2.55 -14.89
C ARG A 32 -0.21 -3.37 -13.97
N ASP A 33 0.37 -4.32 -13.27
CA ASP A 33 -0.39 -5.40 -12.65
C ASP A 33 -0.28 -5.42 -11.11
N LEU A 34 0.49 -4.51 -10.49
CA LEU A 34 0.80 -4.59 -9.05
C LEU A 34 -0.47 -4.53 -8.18
N GLU A 35 -1.30 -3.52 -8.36
CA GLU A 35 -2.55 -3.38 -7.61
C GLU A 35 -3.60 -4.39 -8.09
N TYR A 36 -3.57 -4.75 -9.38
CA TYR A 36 -4.45 -5.77 -9.94
C TYR A 36 -4.13 -7.16 -9.37
N ALA A 37 -2.87 -7.46 -9.12
CA ALA A 37 -2.47 -8.71 -8.49
C ALA A 37 -3.13 -8.90 -7.10
N CYS A 38 -3.37 -7.83 -6.35
CA CYS A 38 -4.08 -7.92 -5.07
C CYS A 38 -5.51 -8.47 -5.24
N LEU A 39 -6.14 -8.23 -6.39
CA LEU A 39 -7.51 -8.66 -6.66
C LEU A 39 -7.60 -10.07 -7.23
N VAL A 40 -6.67 -10.45 -8.11
CA VAL A 40 -6.76 -11.71 -8.88
C VAL A 40 -5.75 -12.77 -8.44
N GLU A 41 -4.62 -12.35 -7.86
CA GLU A 41 -3.52 -13.21 -7.45
C GLU A 41 -3.11 -12.90 -5.99
N SER A 42 -4.10 -12.75 -5.11
CA SER A 42 -3.86 -12.39 -3.71
C SER A 42 -2.92 -13.36 -2.99
N GLU A 43 -2.88 -14.64 -3.40
CA GLU A 43 -1.94 -15.62 -2.86
C GLU A 43 -0.49 -15.27 -3.18
N ALA A 44 -0.19 -14.80 -4.40
CA ALA A 44 1.16 -14.38 -4.77
C ALA A 44 1.62 -13.18 -3.93
N VAL A 45 0.74 -12.23 -3.70
CA VAL A 45 0.99 -11.07 -2.82
C VAL A 45 1.23 -11.52 -1.38
N ARG A 46 0.36 -12.40 -0.86
CA ARG A 46 0.49 -12.95 0.49
C ARG A 46 1.78 -13.74 0.67
N ASP A 47 2.15 -14.56 -0.30
CA ASP A 47 3.39 -15.34 -0.24
C ASP A 47 4.63 -14.44 -0.25
N ALA A 48 4.62 -13.34 -1.01
CA ALA A 48 5.69 -12.35 -0.98
C ALA A 48 5.81 -11.69 0.41
N LEU A 49 4.71 -11.35 1.05
CA LEU A 49 4.69 -10.80 2.40
C LEU A 49 5.12 -11.84 3.44
N ARG A 50 4.73 -13.10 3.25
CA ARG A 50 5.16 -14.21 4.14
C ARG A 50 6.67 -14.38 4.13
N LEU A 51 7.34 -14.24 3.00
CA LEU A 51 8.80 -14.30 2.94
C LEU A 51 9.45 -13.23 3.82
N SER A 52 8.92 -12.01 3.79
CA SER A 52 9.40 -10.92 4.65
C SER A 52 9.15 -11.22 6.13
N GLN A 53 7.98 -11.76 6.47
CA GLN A 53 7.63 -12.13 7.84
C GLN A 53 8.56 -13.25 8.37
N MET A 54 8.82 -14.26 7.56
CA MET A 54 9.76 -15.33 7.90
C MET A 54 11.19 -14.83 8.08
N ALA A 55 11.57 -13.77 7.38
CA ALA A 55 12.86 -13.10 7.53
C ALA A 55 12.92 -12.17 8.77
N GLY A 56 11.83 -12.02 9.50
CA GLY A 56 11.79 -11.27 10.76
C GLY A 56 11.04 -9.93 10.69
N ALA A 57 10.34 -9.62 9.61
CA ALA A 57 9.50 -8.42 9.56
C ALA A 57 8.36 -8.51 10.57
N GLN A 58 8.23 -7.49 11.40
CA GLN A 58 7.20 -7.37 12.43
C GLN A 58 5.97 -6.63 11.91
N CYS A 59 6.18 -5.71 10.95
CA CYS A 59 5.16 -4.91 10.33
C CYS A 59 5.06 -5.29 8.85
N LEU A 60 3.91 -5.76 8.40
CA LEU A 60 3.67 -6.01 6.98
C LEU A 60 3.06 -4.78 6.32
N VAL A 61 3.67 -4.34 5.24
CA VAL A 61 3.22 -3.20 4.44
C VAL A 61 2.35 -3.74 3.31
N ALA A 62 1.08 -3.35 3.28
CA ALA A 62 0.13 -3.77 2.27
C ALA A 62 0.52 -3.20 0.89
N CYS A 63 0.27 -3.99 -0.15
CA CYS A 63 0.63 -3.65 -1.53
C CYS A 63 -0.34 -2.61 -2.13
N THR A 64 -0.26 -1.36 -1.67
CA THR A 64 -1.16 -0.27 -2.03
C THR A 64 -0.45 1.03 -2.41
N GLU A 65 0.82 0.96 -2.78
CA GLU A 65 1.62 2.14 -3.15
C GLU A 65 0.94 2.98 -4.23
N GLY A 66 0.43 2.36 -5.27
CA GLY A 66 -0.21 3.01 -6.42
C GLY A 66 -1.71 3.26 -6.28
N ILE A 67 -2.25 3.33 -5.05
CA ILE A 67 -3.69 3.42 -4.81
C ILE A 67 -4.31 4.78 -5.16
N ALA A 68 -3.50 5.81 -5.39
CA ALA A 68 -4.01 7.11 -5.80
C ALA A 68 -4.79 6.99 -7.13
N PRO A 69 -5.97 7.64 -7.25
CA PRO A 69 -6.83 7.49 -8.43
C PRO A 69 -6.13 7.77 -9.75
N ALA A 70 -5.26 8.78 -9.81
CA ALA A 70 -4.50 9.09 -11.03
C ALA A 70 -3.58 7.95 -11.46
N ARG A 71 -3.00 7.20 -10.52
CA ARG A 71 -2.19 6.01 -10.83
C ARG A 71 -3.05 4.84 -11.26
N LEU A 72 -4.14 4.56 -10.56
CA LEU A 72 -5.08 3.49 -10.91
C LEU A 72 -5.75 3.74 -12.27
N ALA A 73 -5.95 5.00 -12.68
CA ALA A 73 -6.53 5.36 -13.96
C ALA A 73 -5.69 4.87 -15.16
N HIS A 74 -4.37 4.75 -15.01
CA HIS A 74 -3.50 4.18 -16.04
C HIS A 74 -3.88 2.75 -16.42
N HIS A 75 -4.58 2.06 -15.53
CA HIS A 75 -5.01 0.66 -15.69
C HIS A 75 -6.54 0.53 -15.70
N GLY A 76 -7.28 1.64 -15.76
CA GLY A 76 -8.74 1.65 -15.73
C GLY A 76 -9.32 1.18 -14.39
N MET A 77 -8.59 1.34 -13.29
CA MET A 77 -8.95 0.83 -11.97
C MET A 77 -9.30 1.92 -10.95
N GLU A 78 -9.42 3.17 -11.35
CA GLU A 78 -9.67 4.31 -10.46
C GLU A 78 -10.96 4.17 -9.64
N SER A 79 -11.97 3.45 -10.16
CA SER A 79 -13.22 3.17 -9.44
C SER A 79 -13.15 1.98 -8.49
N ARG A 80 -12.03 1.25 -8.48
CA ARG A 80 -11.84 0.02 -7.68
C ARG A 80 -10.84 0.18 -6.54
N ALA A 81 -10.48 1.39 -6.18
CA ALA A 81 -9.51 1.67 -5.12
C ALA A 81 -9.89 1.02 -3.79
N ASP A 82 -11.17 1.04 -3.43
CA ASP A 82 -11.68 0.41 -2.20
C ASP A 82 -11.52 -1.11 -2.20
N GLU A 83 -11.72 -1.75 -3.38
CA GLU A 83 -11.52 -3.19 -3.53
C GLU A 83 -10.04 -3.55 -3.40
N VAL A 84 -9.15 -2.76 -4.03
CA VAL A 84 -7.70 -2.95 -3.94
C VAL A 84 -7.23 -2.80 -2.50
N ALA A 85 -7.65 -1.73 -1.81
CA ALA A 85 -7.29 -1.49 -0.42
C ALA A 85 -7.68 -2.67 0.47
N ARG A 86 -8.92 -3.15 0.31
CA ARG A 86 -9.44 -4.29 1.08
C ARG A 86 -8.67 -5.57 0.80
N ALA A 87 -8.43 -5.89 -0.47
CA ALA A 87 -7.72 -7.11 -0.86
C ALA A 87 -6.27 -7.11 -0.36
N ALA A 88 -5.58 -5.98 -0.51
CA ALA A 88 -4.19 -5.84 -0.07
C ALA A 88 -4.03 -5.93 1.45
N LEU A 89 -4.91 -5.26 2.21
CA LEU A 89 -4.92 -5.35 3.67
C LEU A 89 -5.29 -6.75 4.15
N SER A 90 -6.24 -7.43 3.49
CA SER A 90 -6.61 -8.81 3.80
C SER A 90 -5.42 -9.75 3.62
N ALA A 91 -4.70 -9.64 2.50
CA ALA A 91 -3.52 -10.47 2.22
C ALA A 91 -2.43 -10.32 3.30
N ALA A 92 -2.23 -9.11 3.83
CA ALA A 92 -1.30 -8.87 4.92
C ALA A 92 -1.83 -9.39 6.27
N SER A 93 -3.11 -9.12 6.58
CA SER A 93 -3.72 -9.47 7.87
C SER A 93 -3.89 -10.97 8.07
N GLU A 94 -4.13 -11.74 7.00
CA GLU A 94 -4.23 -13.20 7.05
C GLU A 94 -2.96 -13.90 7.52
N LEU A 95 -1.82 -13.21 7.48
CA LEU A 95 -0.55 -13.70 8.00
C LEU A 95 -0.38 -13.45 9.50
N GLU A 96 -1.35 -12.81 10.13
CA GLU A 96 -1.34 -12.49 11.57
C GLU A 96 -0.03 -11.81 12.03
N PRO A 97 0.45 -10.74 11.34
CA PRO A 97 1.65 -10.04 11.75
C PRO A 97 1.42 -9.25 13.04
N GLN A 98 2.50 -8.72 13.61
CA GLN A 98 2.37 -7.83 14.77
C GLN A 98 1.65 -6.53 14.40
N HIS A 99 1.91 -5.98 13.20
CA HIS A 99 1.26 -4.78 12.69
C HIS A 99 1.06 -4.86 11.18
N VAL A 100 0.03 -4.17 10.69
CA VAL A 100 -0.25 -3.98 9.27
C VAL A 100 -0.24 -2.50 8.94
N PHE A 101 0.50 -2.12 7.91
CA PHE A 101 0.56 -0.74 7.42
C PHE A 101 -0.09 -0.63 6.05
N ALA A 102 -0.89 0.42 5.87
CA ALA A 102 -1.40 0.81 4.56
C ALA A 102 -0.37 1.71 3.85
N GLU A 103 0.07 1.32 2.67
CA GLU A 103 1.07 2.09 1.92
C GLU A 103 0.38 3.10 0.99
N VAL A 104 0.95 4.30 0.93
CA VAL A 104 0.57 5.32 -0.04
C VAL A 104 1.85 5.90 -0.65
N GLY A 105 1.97 5.80 -1.96
CA GLY A 105 3.05 6.41 -2.73
C GLY A 105 2.61 7.69 -3.43
N PRO A 106 3.53 8.35 -4.17
CA PRO A 106 3.23 9.54 -4.95
C PRO A 106 2.09 9.29 -5.95
N CYS A 107 1.20 10.27 -6.12
CA CYS A 107 0.05 10.14 -7.02
C CYS A 107 0.43 10.16 -8.52
N GLY A 108 1.66 10.53 -8.84
CA GLY A 108 2.16 10.57 -10.22
C GLY A 108 1.79 11.85 -10.99
N LEU A 109 1.01 12.75 -10.40
CA LEU A 109 0.70 14.04 -11.01
C LEU A 109 1.84 15.06 -10.79
N PRO A 110 2.08 15.92 -11.76
CA PRO A 110 3.02 17.02 -11.59
C PRO A 110 2.63 17.89 -10.38
N LEU A 111 3.62 18.30 -9.60
CA LEU A 111 3.42 19.20 -8.47
C LEU A 111 4.11 20.53 -8.76
N ASP A 112 3.31 21.56 -9.02
CA ASP A 112 3.79 22.95 -9.10
C ASP A 112 3.41 23.67 -7.81
N PRO A 113 4.39 23.96 -6.93
CA PRO A 113 4.14 24.63 -5.65
C PRO A 113 3.63 26.07 -5.79
N THR A 114 3.77 26.67 -6.98
CA THR A 114 3.27 28.02 -7.25
C THR A 114 1.84 28.05 -7.78
N SER A 115 1.34 26.89 -8.23
CA SER A 115 0.00 26.74 -8.79
C SER A 115 -0.98 26.20 -7.75
N LYS A 116 -1.95 27.04 -7.35
CA LYS A 116 -3.02 26.61 -6.44
C LYS A 116 -3.84 25.47 -7.01
N ALA A 117 -4.05 25.42 -8.31
CA ALA A 117 -4.77 24.33 -8.97
C ALA A 117 -4.01 23.01 -8.84
N SER A 118 -2.70 23.02 -9.11
CA SER A 118 -1.84 21.84 -8.96
C SER A 118 -1.81 21.33 -7.51
N LEU A 119 -1.69 22.22 -6.55
CA LEU A 119 -1.72 21.86 -5.12
C LEU A 119 -3.05 21.23 -4.72
N ASN A 120 -4.17 21.80 -5.17
CA ASN A 120 -5.50 21.25 -4.87
C ASN A 120 -5.73 19.89 -5.51
N GLU A 121 -5.27 19.71 -6.75
CA GLU A 121 -5.40 18.43 -7.46
C GLU A 121 -4.62 17.32 -6.76
N ASN A 122 -3.36 17.57 -6.42
CA ASN A 122 -2.55 16.62 -5.66
C ASN A 122 -3.18 16.30 -4.30
N ARG A 123 -3.66 17.31 -3.59
CA ARG A 123 -4.37 17.14 -2.32
C ARG A 123 -5.61 16.26 -2.46
N ASP A 124 -6.40 16.43 -3.52
CA ASP A 124 -7.58 15.61 -3.78
C ASP A 124 -7.20 14.15 -4.02
N GLN A 125 -6.11 13.89 -4.76
CA GLN A 125 -5.61 12.53 -5.00
C GLN A 125 -5.31 11.81 -3.68
N TYR A 126 -4.59 12.45 -2.77
CA TYR A 126 -4.25 11.84 -1.48
C TYR A 126 -5.47 11.70 -0.56
N ALA A 127 -6.38 12.66 -0.58
CA ALA A 127 -7.62 12.56 0.18
C ALA A 127 -8.48 11.38 -0.30
N ARG A 128 -8.57 11.16 -1.60
CA ARG A 128 -9.29 10.02 -2.19
C ARG A 128 -8.60 8.69 -1.90
N ALA A 129 -7.26 8.65 -2.02
CA ALA A 129 -6.48 7.47 -1.64
C ALA A 129 -6.73 7.09 -0.17
N ALA A 130 -6.66 8.05 0.74
CA ALA A 130 -6.92 7.80 2.16
C ALA A 130 -8.35 7.31 2.42
N ARG A 131 -9.35 7.82 1.71
CA ARG A 131 -10.75 7.37 1.85
C ARG A 131 -10.95 5.91 1.45
N SER A 132 -10.15 5.38 0.53
CA SER A 132 -10.23 3.97 0.11
C SER A 132 -9.96 3.00 1.26
N PHE A 133 -9.33 3.46 2.34
CA PHE A 133 -9.08 2.68 3.54
C PHE A 133 -10.13 2.88 4.64
N ALA A 134 -11.17 3.69 4.39
CA ALA A 134 -12.19 3.97 5.38
C ALA A 134 -12.90 2.69 5.86
N GLY A 135 -12.97 2.51 7.17
CA GLY A 135 -13.59 1.33 7.78
C GLY A 135 -12.76 0.03 7.71
N LEU A 136 -11.54 0.07 7.16
CA LEU A 136 -10.63 -1.07 7.14
C LEU A 136 -9.70 -1.01 8.37
N ALA A 137 -9.30 -2.19 8.86
CA ALA A 137 -8.41 -2.31 10.01
C ALA A 137 -6.95 -2.33 9.55
N PHE A 138 -6.16 -1.39 10.05
CA PHE A 138 -4.69 -1.33 9.90
C PHE A 138 -4.14 -0.42 11.00
N ASP A 139 -2.82 -0.50 11.27
CA ASP A 139 -2.22 0.19 12.41
C ASP A 139 -1.68 1.58 12.07
N ALA A 140 -1.16 1.77 10.86
CA ALA A 140 -0.59 3.05 10.45
C ALA A 140 -0.54 3.18 8.92
N PHE A 141 -0.46 4.42 8.43
CA PHE A 141 -0.06 4.70 7.06
C PHE A 141 1.46 4.69 6.93
N PHE A 142 1.94 4.08 5.86
CA PHE A 142 3.33 4.17 5.43
C PHE A 142 3.42 5.02 4.16
N LEU A 143 3.99 6.22 4.28
CA LEU A 143 4.17 7.12 3.15
C LEU A 143 5.55 6.85 2.54
N ASN A 144 5.56 6.39 1.31
CA ASN A 144 6.76 5.94 0.62
C ASN A 144 7.00 6.70 -0.68
N GLY A 145 8.23 7.19 -0.87
CA GLY A 145 8.64 7.83 -2.13
C GLY A 145 8.28 9.32 -2.27
N PHE A 146 7.96 9.99 -1.18
CA PHE A 146 7.68 11.45 -1.17
C PHE A 146 8.95 12.28 -1.04
#